data_66d8b2eef0fa950abb7b262b7c8988aa
#
_entry.id   66d8b2eef0fa950abb7b262b7c8988aa
#
_cell.length_a   1.000
_cell.length_b   1.000
_cell.length_c   1.000
_cell.angle_alpha   90.00
_cell.angle_beta   90.00
_cell.angle_gamma   90.00
#
_symmetry.space_group_name_H-M   'P 1'
#
loop_
_entity.id
_entity.type
_entity.pdbx_description
1 polymer ?
#
loop_
_entity_poly.entity_id
_entity_poly.type
_entity_poly.pdbx_seq_one_letter_code
_entity_poly.pdbx_strand_id
1 'polypeptide(L)'
;MSKKTFLLTGGAGFIGSALIRLVFDKTKHGIVNIDKLTYASNLESSDSIQNKNHNFYAFEKADICDKDAIKRILFQYEPDVVIHLAAESHVDRSIDSPDEFIHTNIFGTYNLLEQSRAYWMSLNGSKKDDFRFHHISTDEVYGDLDEGCDPFTEESPYAPSSPYSASKASSGFLVRAWQRTFNFPTIITHCSNNYGPFQFPEKLIPLIIMNALKAKNLPIYGNGKQVRDWLYVDDHARALLHVVLNGKIGSTFNIGGHNGIQNIEVVNKVCEVLDELSPSKHKGIKHYRELITFVDDRAGHDKRYAIDATKIAEELNWKPEETFETGIRKTVKWYLENMDWCERVQDGVYQGQRLGVIKQSKA
;
A
#
# COMPACT_ATOMS: atom_id res chain seq x y z
N MET A 1 -18.97 13.87 -14.60
CA MET A 1 -17.77 14.55 -14.06
C MET A 1 -16.86 14.95 -15.21
N SER A 2 -16.22 16.12 -15.16
CA SER A 2 -15.22 16.54 -16.13
C SER A 2 -14.01 15.59 -16.09
N LYS A 3 -13.33 15.43 -17.24
CA LYS A 3 -12.08 14.67 -17.32
C LYS A 3 -11.01 15.38 -16.50
N LYS A 4 -10.33 14.64 -15.61
CA LYS A 4 -9.23 15.15 -14.77
C LYS A 4 -7.92 14.43 -15.12
N THR A 5 -6.80 15.07 -14.85
CA THR A 5 -5.46 14.48 -14.90
C THR A 5 -4.99 14.19 -13.48
N PHE A 6 -4.72 12.92 -13.17
CA PHE A 6 -4.19 12.48 -11.88
C PHE A 6 -2.69 12.26 -11.98
N LEU A 7 -1.92 12.87 -11.10
CA LEU A 7 -0.51 12.56 -10.91
C LEU A 7 -0.41 11.59 -9.74
N LEU A 8 0.04 10.36 -10.01
CA LEU A 8 0.27 9.32 -9.02
C LEU A 8 1.76 9.15 -8.79
N THR A 9 2.20 9.19 -7.54
CA THR A 9 3.55 8.76 -7.17
C THR A 9 3.49 7.33 -6.61
N GLY A 10 4.44 6.48 -6.97
CA GLY A 10 4.44 5.08 -6.57
C GLY A 10 3.43 4.22 -7.37
N GLY A 11 3.11 4.63 -8.60
CA GLY A 11 2.11 3.93 -9.41
C GLY A 11 2.57 2.59 -9.99
N ALA A 12 3.87 2.30 -10.02
CA ALA A 12 4.40 0.98 -10.37
C ALA A 12 4.41 -0.01 -9.18
N GLY A 13 4.05 0.45 -7.97
CA GLY A 13 3.89 -0.38 -6.78
C GLY A 13 2.55 -1.12 -6.75
N PHE A 14 2.34 -1.93 -5.71
CA PHE A 14 1.18 -2.80 -5.54
C PHE A 14 -0.16 -2.02 -5.55
N ILE A 15 -0.37 -1.10 -4.60
CA ILE A 15 -1.61 -0.34 -4.47
C ILE A 15 -1.75 0.67 -5.63
N GLY A 16 -0.64 1.32 -6.01
CA GLY A 16 -0.63 2.29 -7.10
C GLY A 16 -1.06 1.68 -8.44
N SER A 17 -0.56 0.50 -8.79
CA SER A 17 -0.97 -0.20 -10.02
C SER A 17 -2.44 -0.64 -10.01
N ALA A 18 -2.98 -1.05 -8.85
CA ALA A 18 -4.40 -1.35 -8.71
C ALA A 18 -5.27 -0.10 -8.95
N LEU A 19 -4.87 1.04 -8.39
CA LEU A 19 -5.56 2.31 -8.63
C LEU A 19 -5.48 2.75 -10.11
N ILE A 20 -4.32 2.58 -10.75
CA ILE A 20 -4.17 2.86 -12.19
C ILE A 20 -5.13 2.00 -13.00
N ARG A 21 -5.16 0.68 -12.79
CA ARG A 21 -6.09 -0.21 -13.48
C ARG A 21 -7.55 0.20 -13.29
N LEU A 22 -7.94 0.52 -12.04
CA LEU A 22 -9.30 0.96 -11.71
C LEU A 22 -9.68 2.25 -12.44
N VAL A 23 -8.81 3.28 -12.42
CA VAL A 23 -9.07 4.57 -13.07
C VAL A 23 -9.28 4.37 -14.58
N PHE A 24 -8.46 3.54 -15.21
CA PHE A 24 -8.59 3.24 -16.64
C PHE A 24 -9.85 2.44 -16.98
N ASP A 25 -10.26 1.50 -16.12
CA ASP A 25 -11.44 0.67 -16.37
C ASP A 25 -12.76 1.40 -16.12
N LYS A 26 -12.80 2.27 -15.12
CA LYS A 26 -14.05 2.84 -14.61
C LYS A 26 -14.25 4.33 -14.91
N THR A 27 -13.22 5.01 -15.42
CA THR A 27 -13.28 6.46 -15.63
C THR A 27 -12.71 6.89 -16.99
N LYS A 28 -12.79 8.20 -17.27
CA LYS A 28 -12.14 8.83 -18.41
C LYS A 28 -10.96 9.73 -17.99
N HIS A 29 -10.52 9.63 -16.73
CA HIS A 29 -9.42 10.44 -16.21
C HIS A 29 -8.08 10.01 -16.82
N GLY A 30 -7.16 10.97 -16.98
CA GLY A 30 -5.78 10.70 -17.39
C GLY A 30 -4.88 10.45 -16.17
N ILE A 31 -3.77 9.75 -16.38
CA ILE A 31 -2.78 9.46 -15.33
C ILE A 31 -1.38 9.84 -15.81
N VAL A 32 -0.66 10.54 -14.94
CA VAL A 32 0.79 10.68 -14.96
C VAL A 32 1.33 9.86 -13.80
N ASN A 33 2.03 8.77 -14.09
CA ASN A 33 2.61 7.87 -13.10
C ASN A 33 4.07 8.22 -12.88
N ILE A 34 4.43 8.61 -11.65
CA ILE A 34 5.82 8.86 -11.22
C ILE A 34 6.26 7.67 -10.36
N ASP A 35 7.36 7.02 -10.73
CA ASP A 35 7.96 5.98 -9.92
C ASP A 35 9.48 5.95 -10.17
N LYS A 36 10.28 5.77 -9.12
CA LYS A 36 11.73 5.63 -9.26
C LYS A 36 12.15 4.22 -9.65
N LEU A 37 11.22 3.26 -9.67
CA LEU A 37 11.41 1.85 -9.96
C LEU A 37 12.39 1.19 -8.99
N THR A 38 11.97 1.08 -7.74
CA THR A 38 12.67 0.29 -6.72
C THR A 38 12.41 -1.21 -6.90
N TYR A 39 12.98 -2.01 -6.03
CA TYR A 39 12.84 -3.47 -6.03
C TYR A 39 11.38 -3.96 -5.99
N ALA A 40 10.46 -3.19 -5.39
CA ALA A 40 9.04 -3.55 -5.25
C ALA A 40 8.14 -2.98 -6.35
N SER A 41 8.72 -2.26 -7.32
CA SER A 41 8.01 -1.63 -8.42
C SER A 41 8.08 -2.50 -9.67
N ASN A 42 6.94 -2.68 -10.36
CA ASN A 42 6.90 -3.38 -11.63
C ASN A 42 5.87 -2.76 -12.59
N LEU A 43 6.34 -2.27 -13.74
CA LEU A 43 5.48 -1.67 -14.76
C LEU A 43 4.53 -2.70 -15.42
N GLU A 44 4.89 -3.98 -15.48
CA GLU A 44 4.02 -5.06 -15.99
C GLU A 44 2.68 -5.13 -15.25
N SER A 45 2.65 -4.70 -13.97
CA SER A 45 1.42 -4.63 -13.17
C SER A 45 0.37 -3.68 -13.76
N SER A 46 0.76 -2.85 -14.73
CA SER A 46 -0.11 -1.89 -15.43
C SER A 46 -0.21 -2.16 -16.95
N ASP A 47 0.39 -3.24 -17.49
CA ASP A 47 0.42 -3.48 -18.95
C ASP A 47 -0.96 -3.64 -19.56
N SER A 48 -1.93 -4.15 -18.81
CA SER A 48 -3.32 -4.30 -19.26
C SER A 48 -3.99 -2.98 -19.70
N ILE A 49 -3.43 -1.83 -19.30
CA ILE A 49 -3.96 -0.50 -19.69
C ILE A 49 -3.39 0.04 -20.98
N GLN A 50 -2.18 -0.40 -21.40
CA GLN A 50 -1.48 0.15 -22.58
C GLN A 50 -2.26 -0.06 -23.88
N ASN A 51 -3.13 -1.05 -23.93
CA ASN A 51 -3.99 -1.36 -25.10
C ASN A 51 -5.36 -0.69 -25.04
N LYS A 52 -5.65 0.11 -24.01
CA LYS A 52 -6.95 0.80 -23.84
C LYS A 52 -6.85 2.25 -24.30
N ASN A 53 -7.12 2.52 -25.55
CA ASN A 53 -6.96 3.81 -26.26
C ASN A 53 -7.84 4.99 -25.77
N HIS A 54 -8.40 4.97 -24.56
CA HIS A 54 -9.40 5.96 -24.17
C HIS A 54 -8.90 7.06 -23.23
N ASN A 55 -7.85 6.78 -22.46
CA ASN A 55 -7.35 7.70 -21.45
C ASN A 55 -5.88 8.06 -21.71
N PHE A 56 -5.49 9.26 -21.29
CA PHE A 56 -4.09 9.67 -21.32
C PHE A 56 -3.30 8.94 -20.23
N TYR A 57 -2.18 8.32 -20.59
CA TYR A 57 -1.20 7.75 -19.66
C TYR A 57 0.20 8.21 -20.01
N ALA A 58 0.92 8.72 -19.01
CA ALA A 58 2.35 9.01 -19.11
C ALA A 58 3.08 8.37 -17.93
N PHE A 59 4.27 7.82 -18.19
CA PHE A 59 5.16 7.35 -17.16
C PHE A 59 6.40 8.23 -17.09
N GLU A 60 6.73 8.70 -15.89
CA GLU A 60 7.93 9.49 -15.57
C GLU A 60 8.78 8.72 -14.55
N LYS A 61 9.96 8.27 -14.98
CA LYS A 61 10.92 7.68 -14.05
C LYS A 61 11.60 8.81 -13.27
N ALA A 62 11.15 9.03 -12.03
CA ALA A 62 11.68 10.08 -11.18
C ALA A 62 11.59 9.71 -9.69
N ASP A 63 12.53 10.21 -8.89
CA ASP A 63 12.47 10.17 -7.43
C ASP A 63 11.66 11.36 -6.91
N ILE A 64 10.76 11.13 -5.95
CA ILE A 64 10.02 12.21 -5.29
C ILE A 64 10.93 13.16 -4.50
N CYS A 65 12.16 12.77 -4.20
CA CYS A 65 13.19 13.60 -3.59
C CYS A 65 13.84 14.56 -4.59
N ASP A 66 13.71 14.34 -5.90
CA ASP A 66 14.26 15.21 -6.94
C ASP A 66 13.34 16.42 -7.17
N LYS A 67 13.76 17.55 -6.62
CA LYS A 67 13.00 18.81 -6.68
C LYS A 67 12.74 19.28 -8.12
N ASP A 68 13.75 19.22 -8.97
CA ASP A 68 13.65 19.78 -10.32
C ASP A 68 12.82 18.88 -11.23
N ALA A 69 12.95 17.56 -11.08
CA ALA A 69 12.09 16.59 -11.78
C ALA A 69 10.62 16.75 -11.38
N ILE A 70 10.31 16.81 -10.08
CA ILE A 70 8.93 16.97 -9.61
C ILE A 70 8.33 18.30 -10.07
N LYS A 71 9.10 19.40 -9.95
CA LYS A 71 8.65 20.70 -10.46
C LYS A 71 8.34 20.66 -11.95
N ARG A 72 9.26 20.11 -12.76
CA ARG A 72 9.07 19.96 -14.22
C ARG A 72 7.80 19.19 -14.54
N ILE A 73 7.61 18.04 -13.90
CA ILE A 73 6.46 17.14 -14.15
C ILE A 73 5.14 17.85 -13.81
N LEU A 74 5.04 18.53 -12.67
CA LEU A 74 3.84 19.26 -12.27
C LEU A 74 3.45 20.34 -13.29
N PHE A 75 4.42 21.14 -13.75
CA PHE A 75 4.16 22.22 -14.71
C PHE A 75 3.99 21.72 -16.15
N GLN A 76 4.55 20.57 -16.52
CA GLN A 76 4.39 19.97 -17.84
C GLN A 76 3.03 19.30 -18.02
N TYR A 77 2.56 18.57 -17.01
CA TYR A 77 1.31 17.79 -17.13
C TYR A 77 0.10 18.45 -16.51
N GLU A 78 0.30 19.53 -15.76
CA GLU A 78 -0.75 20.34 -15.13
C GLU A 78 -1.86 19.51 -14.43
N PRO A 79 -1.53 18.61 -13.48
CA PRO A 79 -2.50 17.73 -12.87
C PRO A 79 -3.56 18.50 -12.08
N ASP A 80 -4.79 17.95 -12.07
CA ASP A 80 -5.89 18.41 -11.21
C ASP A 80 -5.81 17.79 -9.82
N VAL A 81 -5.14 16.65 -9.71
CA VAL A 81 -5.05 15.86 -8.49
C VAL A 81 -3.65 15.25 -8.36
N VAL A 82 -3.08 15.30 -7.17
CA VAL A 82 -1.88 14.55 -6.79
C VAL A 82 -2.28 13.47 -5.79
N ILE A 83 -1.95 12.20 -6.09
CA ILE A 83 -2.16 11.06 -5.20
C ILE A 83 -0.80 10.49 -4.83
N HIS A 84 -0.44 10.62 -3.57
CA HIS A 84 0.90 10.31 -3.08
C HIS A 84 0.93 8.93 -2.39
N LEU A 85 1.35 7.90 -3.17
CA LEU A 85 1.54 6.54 -2.69
C LEU A 85 3.03 6.12 -2.59
N ALA A 86 3.94 6.87 -3.22
CA ALA A 86 5.37 6.55 -3.16
C ALA A 86 5.89 6.54 -1.73
N ALA A 87 6.44 5.42 -1.29
CA ALA A 87 7.03 5.23 0.02
C ALA A 87 7.90 3.97 0.04
N GLU A 88 8.94 3.99 0.88
CA GLU A 88 9.51 2.74 1.37
C GLU A 88 8.53 2.14 2.40
N SER A 89 8.17 0.85 2.26
CA SER A 89 6.99 0.29 2.96
C SER A 89 7.19 -1.07 3.64
N HIS A 90 8.39 -1.65 3.62
CA HIS A 90 8.63 -2.94 4.25
C HIS A 90 9.22 -2.75 5.64
N VAL A 91 8.44 -3.08 6.69
CA VAL A 91 8.85 -2.87 8.09
C VAL A 91 10.20 -3.50 8.41
N ASP A 92 10.43 -4.77 8.00
CA ASP A 92 11.69 -5.47 8.30
C ASP A 92 12.89 -4.76 7.63
N ARG A 93 12.72 -4.21 6.41
CA ARG A 93 13.76 -3.38 5.77
C ARG A 93 14.01 -2.07 6.52
N SER A 94 12.98 -1.50 7.16
CA SER A 94 13.15 -0.29 7.96
C SER A 94 13.98 -0.50 9.22
N ILE A 95 14.06 -1.75 9.70
CA ILE A 95 14.94 -2.13 10.81
C ILE A 95 16.40 -2.23 10.32
N ASP A 96 16.60 -2.77 9.12
CA ASP A 96 17.93 -2.96 8.53
C ASP A 96 18.52 -1.64 7.97
N SER A 97 17.69 -0.76 7.40
CA SER A 97 18.10 0.49 6.72
C SER A 97 17.10 1.62 6.95
N PRO A 98 17.01 2.19 8.17
CA PRO A 98 16.01 3.20 8.50
C PRO A 98 16.20 4.54 7.76
N ASP A 99 17.40 4.86 7.34
CA ASP A 99 17.76 6.10 6.62
C ASP A 99 17.00 6.23 5.28
N GLU A 100 16.82 5.17 4.52
CA GLU A 100 16.06 5.19 3.27
C GLU A 100 14.59 5.56 3.51
N PHE A 101 14.03 5.10 4.63
CA PHE A 101 12.65 5.42 5.03
C PHE A 101 12.50 6.89 5.44
N ILE A 102 13.47 7.43 6.18
CA ILE A 102 13.49 8.85 6.53
C ILE A 102 13.61 9.71 5.28
N HIS A 103 14.55 9.37 4.40
CA HIS A 103 14.79 10.14 3.18
C HIS A 103 13.58 10.08 2.24
N THR A 104 13.07 8.90 1.92
CA THR A 104 11.95 8.76 0.97
C THR A 104 10.64 9.24 1.59
N ASN A 105 10.27 8.75 2.79
CA ASN A 105 8.92 8.99 3.33
C ASN A 105 8.77 10.38 3.94
N ILE A 106 9.82 10.96 4.53
CA ILE A 106 9.74 12.29 5.13
C ILE A 106 10.22 13.37 4.16
N PHE A 107 11.47 13.28 3.71
CA PHE A 107 12.03 14.31 2.84
C PHE A 107 11.36 14.31 1.46
N GLY A 108 11.10 13.14 0.88
CA GLY A 108 10.40 13.02 -0.39
C GLY A 108 8.97 13.58 -0.31
N THR A 109 8.23 13.30 0.78
CA THR A 109 6.90 13.91 1.02
C THR A 109 6.99 15.42 1.17
N TYR A 110 7.96 15.93 1.93
CA TYR A 110 8.20 17.37 2.04
C TYR A 110 8.44 18.01 0.68
N ASN A 111 9.34 17.45 -0.13
CA ASN A 111 9.63 17.97 -1.47
C ASN A 111 8.38 17.97 -2.35
N LEU A 112 7.63 16.85 -2.39
CA LEU A 112 6.41 16.77 -3.18
C LEU A 112 5.35 17.80 -2.73
N LEU A 113 5.19 18.01 -1.41
CA LEU A 113 4.30 19.04 -0.86
C LEU A 113 4.69 20.44 -1.32
N GLU A 114 5.98 20.80 -1.22
CA GLU A 114 6.46 22.14 -1.61
C GLU A 114 6.29 22.39 -3.10
N GLN A 115 6.67 21.43 -3.96
CA GLN A 115 6.50 21.60 -5.40
C GLN A 115 5.01 21.63 -5.80
N SER A 116 4.17 20.79 -5.18
CA SER A 116 2.73 20.79 -5.43
C SER A 116 2.07 22.08 -4.95
N ARG A 117 2.49 22.63 -3.80
CA ARG A 117 2.02 23.93 -3.30
C ARG A 117 2.41 25.07 -4.23
N ALA A 118 3.67 25.09 -4.69
CA ALA A 118 4.12 26.11 -5.64
C ALA A 118 3.32 26.06 -6.95
N TYR A 119 3.07 24.86 -7.48
CA TYR A 119 2.22 24.65 -8.63
C TYR A 119 0.77 25.12 -8.36
N TRP A 120 0.14 24.68 -7.25
CA TRP A 120 -1.22 25.09 -6.87
C TRP A 120 -1.36 26.61 -6.73
N MET A 121 -0.36 27.30 -6.18
CA MET A 121 -0.36 28.76 -6.05
C MET A 121 -0.33 29.47 -7.43
N SER A 122 0.18 28.83 -8.47
CA SER A 122 0.18 29.35 -9.84
C SER A 122 -1.14 29.17 -10.56
N LEU A 123 -2.05 28.32 -10.03
CA LEU A 123 -3.38 28.08 -10.60
C LEU A 123 -4.35 29.20 -10.27
N ASN A 124 -5.37 29.35 -11.12
CA ASN A 124 -6.45 30.33 -10.94
C ASN A 124 -7.84 29.68 -11.15
N GLY A 125 -8.87 30.33 -10.62
CA GLY A 125 -10.28 29.95 -10.80
C GLY A 125 -10.56 28.50 -10.37
N SER A 126 -11.48 27.85 -11.06
CA SER A 126 -11.93 26.48 -10.72
C SER A 126 -10.82 25.44 -10.69
N LYS A 127 -9.76 25.59 -11.50
CA LYS A 127 -8.62 24.66 -11.49
C LYS A 127 -7.89 24.69 -10.15
N LYS A 128 -7.78 25.87 -9.54
CA LYS A 128 -7.20 26.05 -8.19
C LYS A 128 -8.12 25.50 -7.10
N ASP A 129 -9.42 25.80 -7.18
CA ASP A 129 -10.41 25.41 -6.19
C ASP A 129 -10.67 23.91 -6.18
N ASP A 130 -10.58 23.26 -7.35
CA ASP A 130 -10.78 21.82 -7.54
C ASP A 130 -9.54 20.98 -7.29
N PHE A 131 -8.36 21.61 -7.13
CA PHE A 131 -7.12 20.89 -6.90
C PHE A 131 -7.16 20.09 -5.59
N ARG A 132 -6.58 18.89 -5.60
CA ARG A 132 -6.50 18.00 -4.42
C ARG A 132 -5.11 17.38 -4.31
N PHE A 133 -4.60 17.31 -3.09
CA PHE A 133 -3.43 16.53 -2.72
C PHE A 133 -3.86 15.43 -1.74
N HIS A 134 -3.84 14.18 -2.17
CA HIS A 134 -4.23 13.03 -1.37
C HIS A 134 -3.00 12.24 -0.92
N HIS A 135 -2.74 12.20 0.37
CA HIS A 135 -1.65 11.44 0.99
C HIS A 135 -2.15 10.10 1.51
N ILE A 136 -1.55 9.02 1.06
CA ILE A 136 -1.87 7.66 1.50
C ILE A 136 -0.90 7.24 2.60
N SER A 137 -1.43 6.98 3.79
CA SER A 137 -0.72 6.52 4.98
C SER A 137 -1.16 5.11 5.37
N THR A 138 -0.83 4.69 6.56
CA THR A 138 -1.07 3.34 7.11
C THR A 138 -1.67 3.45 8.51
N ASP A 139 -2.43 2.45 8.94
CA ASP A 139 -2.92 2.29 10.30
C ASP A 139 -1.80 2.06 11.33
N GLU A 140 -0.64 1.60 10.87
CA GLU A 140 0.54 1.39 11.74
C GLU A 140 1.03 2.68 12.42
N VAL A 141 0.59 3.86 11.97
CA VAL A 141 0.90 5.15 12.63
C VAL A 141 0.24 5.27 14.01
N TYR A 142 -0.87 4.57 14.25
CA TYR A 142 -1.56 4.58 15.53
C TYR A 142 -0.84 3.74 16.59
N GLY A 143 -0.03 2.76 16.19
CA GLY A 143 0.72 1.88 17.08
C GLY A 143 -0.03 0.62 17.49
N ASP A 144 0.45 -0.04 18.55
CA ASP A 144 -0.10 -1.29 19.05
C ASP A 144 -1.43 -1.05 19.79
N LEU A 145 -2.38 -1.95 19.60
CA LEU A 145 -3.68 -1.90 20.23
C LEU A 145 -3.86 -3.11 21.16
N ASP A 146 -4.09 -2.84 22.45
CA ASP A 146 -4.31 -3.89 23.42
C ASP A 146 -5.58 -4.70 23.13
N GLU A 147 -5.60 -5.95 23.59
CA GLU A 147 -6.76 -6.82 23.46
C GLU A 147 -7.96 -6.24 24.22
N GLY A 148 -9.12 -6.21 23.57
CA GLY A 148 -10.35 -5.66 24.14
C GLY A 148 -10.52 -4.15 24.01
N CYS A 149 -9.51 -3.41 23.51
CA CYS A 149 -9.66 -1.99 23.20
C CYS A 149 -10.44 -1.76 21.90
N ASP A 150 -11.17 -0.63 21.83
CA ASP A 150 -11.87 -0.21 20.62
C ASP A 150 -10.89 0.11 19.49
N PRO A 151 -11.28 -0.11 18.23
CA PRO A 151 -10.46 0.24 17.07
C PRO A 151 -10.10 1.73 17.02
N PHE A 152 -8.92 2.05 16.47
CA PHE A 152 -8.48 3.44 16.29
C PHE A 152 -9.37 4.20 15.31
N THR A 153 -9.78 5.39 15.72
CA THR A 153 -10.48 6.37 14.87
C THR A 153 -9.48 7.36 14.29
N GLU A 154 -9.96 8.24 13.39
CA GLU A 154 -9.14 9.31 12.82
C GLU A 154 -8.68 10.36 13.83
N GLU A 155 -9.30 10.39 15.02
CA GLU A 155 -8.93 11.27 16.13
C GLU A 155 -7.95 10.62 17.11
N SER A 156 -7.64 9.34 16.94
CA SER A 156 -6.69 8.62 17.80
C SER A 156 -5.28 9.19 17.67
N PRO A 157 -4.51 9.32 18.76
CA PRO A 157 -3.14 9.80 18.69
C PRO A 157 -2.23 8.80 18.00
N TYR A 158 -1.19 9.29 17.34
CA TYR A 158 -0.16 8.43 16.72
C TYR A 158 0.85 7.99 17.78
N ALA A 159 1.18 6.70 17.78
CA ALA A 159 2.17 6.06 18.64
C ALA A 159 2.96 4.97 17.88
N PRO A 160 3.63 5.31 16.78
CA PRO A 160 4.27 4.33 15.89
C PRO A 160 5.40 3.55 16.57
N SER A 161 5.50 2.22 16.31
CA SER A 161 6.45 1.30 16.95
C SER A 161 7.66 0.93 16.07
N SER A 162 7.66 1.29 14.79
CA SER A 162 8.76 0.94 13.86
C SER A 162 9.31 2.18 13.14
N PRO A 163 10.56 2.11 12.58
CA PRO A 163 11.07 3.20 11.76
C PRO A 163 10.17 3.53 10.55
N TYR A 164 9.56 2.50 9.94
CA TYR A 164 8.57 2.68 8.87
C TYR A 164 7.36 3.48 9.35
N SER A 165 6.66 3.01 10.39
CA SER A 165 5.45 3.66 10.89
C SER A 165 5.74 5.07 11.42
N ALA A 166 6.91 5.29 12.06
CA ALA A 166 7.36 6.61 12.49
C ALA A 166 7.59 7.56 11.30
N SER A 167 8.17 7.08 10.19
CA SER A 167 8.37 7.87 8.98
C SER A 167 7.04 8.24 8.31
N LYS A 168 6.06 7.31 8.31
CA LYS A 168 4.71 7.56 7.80
C LYS A 168 3.91 8.52 8.69
N ALA A 169 4.02 8.41 10.01
CA ALA A 169 3.44 9.37 10.95
C ALA A 169 4.00 10.78 10.72
N SER A 170 5.33 10.89 10.58
CA SER A 170 6.01 12.16 10.30
C SER A 170 5.54 12.79 8.99
N SER A 171 5.41 12.01 7.91
CA SER A 171 4.88 12.51 6.63
C SER A 171 3.42 12.98 6.75
N GLY A 172 2.58 12.26 7.50
CA GLY A 172 1.20 12.67 7.78
C GLY A 172 1.14 14.01 8.54
N PHE A 173 2.01 14.22 9.52
CA PHE A 173 2.11 15.51 10.22
C PHE A 173 2.54 16.66 9.29
N LEU A 174 3.45 16.43 8.35
CA LEU A 174 3.83 17.42 7.33
C LEU A 174 2.61 17.79 6.48
N VAL A 175 1.87 16.81 5.96
CA VAL A 175 0.66 17.04 5.14
C VAL A 175 -0.38 17.86 5.91
N ARG A 176 -0.64 17.50 7.16
CA ARG A 176 -1.54 18.26 8.05
C ARG A 176 -1.04 19.69 8.29
N ALA A 177 0.26 19.87 8.51
CA ALA A 177 0.86 21.19 8.73
C ALA A 177 0.70 22.08 7.48
N TRP A 178 0.92 21.55 6.27
CA TRP A 178 0.70 22.29 5.02
C TRP A 178 -0.76 22.73 4.84
N GLN A 179 -1.70 21.88 5.18
CA GLN A 179 -3.12 22.24 5.17
C GLN A 179 -3.42 23.38 6.15
N ARG A 180 -2.95 23.27 7.40
CA ARG A 180 -3.25 24.23 8.47
C ARG A 180 -2.55 25.57 8.29
N THR A 181 -1.30 25.54 7.81
CA THR A 181 -0.47 26.77 7.69
C THR A 181 -0.72 27.50 6.38
N PHE A 182 -0.90 26.76 5.28
CA PHE A 182 -0.96 27.35 3.94
C PHE A 182 -2.32 27.20 3.26
N ASN A 183 -3.32 26.63 3.91
CA ASN A 183 -4.60 26.23 3.34
C ASN A 183 -4.45 25.35 2.08
N PHE A 184 -3.34 24.59 2.01
CA PHE A 184 -3.08 23.70 0.90
C PHE A 184 -4.11 22.55 0.90
N PRO A 185 -4.79 22.25 -0.22
CA PRO A 185 -5.96 21.38 -0.25
C PRO A 185 -5.61 19.91 -0.15
N THR A 186 -5.30 19.44 1.07
CA THR A 186 -4.89 18.06 1.35
C THR A 186 -6.03 17.19 1.90
N ILE A 187 -5.93 15.89 1.64
CA ILE A 187 -6.71 14.82 2.26
C ILE A 187 -5.71 13.72 2.69
N ILE A 188 -5.98 13.05 3.80
CA ILE A 188 -5.15 11.93 4.30
C ILE A 188 -6.03 10.69 4.40
N THR A 189 -5.49 9.52 4.05
CA THR A 189 -6.11 8.23 4.35
C THR A 189 -5.12 7.31 5.06
N HIS A 190 -5.63 6.54 6.04
CA HIS A 190 -4.91 5.46 6.69
C HIS A 190 -5.57 4.14 6.29
N CYS A 191 -4.81 3.23 5.69
CA CYS A 191 -5.33 1.94 5.30
C CYS A 191 -4.81 0.83 6.19
N SER A 192 -5.63 -0.20 6.36
CA SER A 192 -5.25 -1.47 6.98
C SER A 192 -4.37 -2.32 6.04
N ASN A 193 -4.02 -3.54 6.45
CA ASN A 193 -3.14 -4.41 5.68
C ASN A 193 -3.76 -4.82 4.34
N ASN A 194 -3.13 -4.44 3.25
CA ASN A 194 -3.59 -4.76 1.91
C ASN A 194 -3.10 -6.13 1.43
N TYR A 195 -3.94 -6.83 0.67
CA TYR A 195 -3.60 -8.07 -0.02
C TYR A 195 -4.31 -8.15 -1.38
N GLY A 196 -3.78 -8.96 -2.30
CA GLY A 196 -4.39 -9.12 -3.63
C GLY A 196 -3.38 -9.40 -4.74
N PRO A 197 -3.82 -9.34 -6.00
CA PRO A 197 -3.00 -9.48 -7.21
C PRO A 197 -1.86 -8.46 -7.26
N PHE A 198 -0.71 -8.87 -7.80
CA PHE A 198 0.48 -8.03 -7.99
C PHE A 198 1.19 -7.56 -6.70
N GLN A 199 0.89 -8.13 -5.53
CA GLN A 199 1.66 -7.85 -4.32
C GLN A 199 3.04 -8.52 -4.38
N PHE A 200 4.10 -7.75 -4.09
CA PHE A 200 5.47 -8.27 -4.16
C PHE A 200 5.71 -9.46 -3.20
N PRO A 201 6.40 -10.53 -3.65
CA PRO A 201 6.49 -11.81 -2.92
C PRO A 201 7.32 -11.82 -1.63
N GLU A 202 7.68 -10.67 -1.05
CA GLU A 202 8.24 -10.56 0.30
C GLU A 202 7.17 -10.41 1.40
N LYS A 203 5.93 -10.08 1.03
CA LYS A 203 4.82 -9.92 1.96
C LYS A 203 4.20 -11.28 2.31
N LEU A 204 3.55 -11.36 3.48
CA LEU A 204 3.08 -12.62 4.07
C LEU A 204 2.32 -13.51 3.08
N ILE A 205 1.21 -13.04 2.52
CA ILE A 205 0.33 -13.87 1.69
C ILE A 205 1.05 -14.38 0.43
N PRO A 206 1.67 -13.54 -0.43
CA PRO A 206 2.36 -14.05 -1.60
C PRO A 206 3.58 -14.90 -1.27
N LEU A 207 4.31 -14.61 -0.19
CA LEU A 207 5.43 -15.44 0.27
C LEU A 207 4.97 -16.87 0.62
N ILE A 208 3.86 -16.98 1.37
CA ILE A 208 3.28 -18.27 1.74
C ILE A 208 2.84 -19.05 0.49
N ILE A 209 2.16 -18.41 -0.46
CA ILE A 209 1.73 -19.05 -1.71
C ILE A 209 2.94 -19.57 -2.48
N MET A 210 3.96 -18.73 -2.70
CA MET A 210 5.14 -19.09 -3.48
C MET A 210 5.97 -20.19 -2.82
N ASN A 211 6.13 -20.15 -1.49
CA ASN A 211 6.85 -21.17 -0.73
C ASN A 211 6.08 -22.50 -0.74
N ALA A 212 4.77 -22.47 -0.54
CA ALA A 212 3.94 -23.66 -0.55
C ALA A 212 4.06 -24.42 -1.89
N LEU A 213 3.93 -23.69 -3.01
CA LEU A 213 4.06 -24.28 -4.35
C LEU A 213 5.47 -24.86 -4.64
N LYS A 214 6.50 -24.37 -3.98
CA LYS A 214 7.88 -24.85 -4.07
C LYS A 214 8.24 -25.86 -2.98
N ALA A 215 7.27 -26.34 -2.19
CA ALA A 215 7.47 -27.22 -1.02
C ALA A 215 8.51 -26.71 -0.01
N LYS A 216 8.60 -25.39 0.14
CA LYS A 216 9.46 -24.72 1.13
C LYS A 216 8.69 -24.46 2.42
N ASN A 217 9.43 -24.26 3.52
CA ASN A 217 8.84 -23.87 4.80
C ASN A 217 8.01 -22.59 4.68
N LEU A 218 6.89 -22.55 5.39
CA LEU A 218 6.00 -21.40 5.50
C LEU A 218 6.30 -20.69 6.83
N PRO A 219 7.17 -19.67 6.83
CA PRO A 219 7.62 -19.03 8.06
C PRO A 219 6.54 -18.17 8.68
N ILE A 220 6.29 -18.35 9.99
CA ILE A 220 5.38 -17.53 10.79
C ILE A 220 6.17 -16.94 11.95
N TYR A 221 6.15 -15.62 12.10
CA TYR A 221 6.82 -14.91 13.19
C TYR A 221 6.16 -15.19 14.55
N GLY A 222 6.98 -15.46 15.55
CA GLY A 222 6.55 -15.73 16.92
C GLY A 222 5.57 -16.90 16.99
N ASN A 223 4.39 -16.66 17.55
CA ASN A 223 3.31 -17.66 17.65
C ASN A 223 2.19 -17.46 16.59
N GLY A 224 2.32 -16.47 15.71
CA GLY A 224 1.35 -16.16 14.67
C GLY A 224 0.04 -15.54 15.15
N LYS A 225 -0.07 -15.13 16.40
CA LYS A 225 -1.29 -14.57 17.00
C LYS A 225 -1.47 -13.06 16.78
N GLN A 226 -0.52 -12.42 16.10
CA GLN A 226 -0.67 -11.01 15.73
C GLN A 226 -1.92 -10.84 14.85
N VAL A 227 -2.80 -9.91 15.24
CA VAL A 227 -4.05 -9.63 14.52
C VAL A 227 -3.84 -8.46 13.59
N ARG A 228 -4.31 -8.61 12.35
CA ARG A 228 -4.32 -7.57 11.33
C ARG A 228 -5.70 -7.46 10.70
N ASP A 229 -6.13 -6.25 10.40
CA ASP A 229 -7.29 -6.05 9.52
C ASP A 229 -6.84 -6.18 8.07
N TRP A 230 -7.54 -6.98 7.27
CA TRP A 230 -7.16 -7.33 5.90
C TRP A 230 -8.11 -6.72 4.88
N LEU A 231 -7.57 -5.88 4.00
CA LEU A 231 -8.30 -5.14 2.99
C LEU A 231 -7.87 -5.60 1.58
N TYR A 232 -8.83 -6.02 0.76
CA TYR A 232 -8.55 -6.39 -0.63
C TYR A 232 -8.14 -5.16 -1.45
N VAL A 233 -7.08 -5.29 -2.26
CA VAL A 233 -6.43 -4.13 -2.90
C VAL A 233 -7.33 -3.35 -3.85
N ASP A 234 -8.26 -4.03 -4.56
CA ASP A 234 -9.17 -3.35 -5.47
C ASP A 234 -10.24 -2.56 -4.70
N ASP A 235 -10.64 -3.02 -3.50
CA ASP A 235 -11.49 -2.26 -2.59
C ASP A 235 -10.78 -1.01 -2.09
N HIS A 236 -9.50 -1.14 -1.72
CA HIS A 236 -8.70 0.02 -1.35
C HIS A 236 -8.55 1.02 -2.51
N ALA A 237 -8.24 0.55 -3.72
CA ALA A 237 -8.16 1.42 -4.91
C ALA A 237 -9.49 2.16 -5.15
N ARG A 238 -10.63 1.49 -4.96
CA ARG A 238 -11.97 2.09 -5.04
C ARG A 238 -12.18 3.16 -3.96
N ALA A 239 -11.75 2.90 -2.73
CA ALA A 239 -11.79 3.88 -1.64
C ALA A 239 -10.97 5.12 -1.98
N LEU A 240 -9.72 4.95 -2.42
CA LEU A 240 -8.82 6.06 -2.77
C LEU A 240 -9.40 6.96 -3.86
N LEU A 241 -9.95 6.36 -4.93
CA LEU A 241 -10.61 7.11 -6.00
C LEU A 241 -11.83 7.86 -5.46
N HIS A 242 -12.63 7.22 -4.61
CA HIS A 242 -13.83 7.82 -4.04
C HIS A 242 -13.50 8.98 -3.10
N VAL A 243 -12.52 8.79 -2.22
CA VAL A 243 -12.04 9.83 -1.30
C VAL A 243 -11.49 11.04 -2.04
N VAL A 244 -10.64 10.85 -3.04
CA VAL A 244 -10.03 11.99 -3.75
C VAL A 244 -11.04 12.81 -4.55
N LEU A 245 -12.12 12.18 -5.04
CA LEU A 245 -13.16 12.86 -5.81
C LEU A 245 -14.21 13.54 -4.93
N ASN A 246 -14.54 13.00 -3.76
CA ASN A 246 -15.69 13.38 -2.95
C ASN A 246 -15.34 13.78 -1.51
N GLY A 247 -14.15 13.43 -1.02
CA GLY A 247 -13.72 13.74 0.35
C GLY A 247 -13.56 15.24 0.58
N LYS A 248 -13.92 15.68 1.79
CA LYS A 248 -13.75 17.07 2.21
C LYS A 248 -12.26 17.38 2.40
N ILE A 249 -11.81 18.54 1.89
CA ILE A 249 -10.45 19.05 2.10
C ILE A 249 -10.17 19.17 3.60
N GLY A 250 -8.98 18.76 4.01
CA GLY A 250 -8.52 18.77 5.39
C GLY A 250 -9.01 17.58 6.22
N SER A 251 -9.80 16.66 5.64
CA SER A 251 -10.25 15.44 6.31
C SER A 251 -9.21 14.34 6.28
N THR A 252 -9.30 13.49 7.29
CA THR A 252 -8.64 12.18 7.36
C THR A 252 -9.71 11.10 7.31
N PHE A 253 -9.43 9.96 6.65
CA PHE A 253 -10.31 8.79 6.61
C PHE A 253 -9.52 7.51 6.87
N ASN A 254 -10.03 6.68 7.75
CA ASN A 254 -9.58 5.30 7.89
C ASN A 254 -10.27 4.41 6.84
N ILE A 255 -9.49 3.51 6.24
CA ILE A 255 -9.97 2.58 5.21
C ILE A 255 -9.61 1.16 5.65
N GLY A 256 -10.58 0.43 6.20
CA GLY A 256 -10.43 -0.92 6.75
C GLY A 256 -11.27 -1.96 6.03
N GLY A 257 -10.84 -3.21 6.15
CA GLY A 257 -11.54 -4.38 5.60
C GLY A 257 -12.59 -4.96 6.54
N HIS A 258 -12.59 -4.55 7.81
CA HIS A 258 -13.37 -5.16 8.91
C HIS A 258 -13.08 -6.67 9.08
N ASN A 259 -11.87 -7.10 8.74
CA ASN A 259 -11.40 -8.48 8.75
C ASN A 259 -10.22 -8.65 9.70
N GLY A 260 -10.44 -8.46 11.01
CA GLY A 260 -9.43 -8.67 12.06
C GLY A 260 -9.10 -10.15 12.23
N ILE A 261 -7.99 -10.63 11.63
CA ILE A 261 -7.64 -12.06 11.55
C ILE A 261 -6.20 -12.25 12.05
N GLN A 262 -5.94 -13.33 12.79
CA GLN A 262 -4.58 -13.71 13.21
C GLN A 262 -3.76 -14.19 12.01
N ASN A 263 -2.45 -13.87 12.02
CA ASN A 263 -1.56 -14.26 10.92
C ASN A 263 -1.55 -15.78 10.68
N ILE A 264 -1.62 -16.61 11.74
CA ILE A 264 -1.71 -18.06 11.60
C ILE A 264 -3.01 -18.51 10.91
N GLU A 265 -4.13 -17.83 11.15
CA GLU A 265 -5.40 -18.13 10.49
C GLU A 265 -5.36 -17.75 9.02
N VAL A 266 -4.74 -16.61 8.68
CA VAL A 266 -4.49 -16.21 7.28
C VAL A 266 -3.68 -17.28 6.55
N VAL A 267 -2.58 -17.76 7.15
CA VAL A 267 -1.73 -18.79 6.54
C VAL A 267 -2.47 -20.10 6.37
N ASN A 268 -3.24 -20.53 7.38
CA ASN A 268 -4.08 -21.73 7.27
C ASN A 268 -5.12 -21.59 6.14
N LYS A 269 -5.74 -20.42 5.99
CA LYS A 269 -6.72 -20.18 4.91
C LYS A 269 -6.08 -20.19 3.53
N VAL A 270 -4.88 -19.63 3.38
CA VAL A 270 -4.10 -19.74 2.14
C VAL A 270 -3.81 -21.21 1.81
N CYS A 271 -3.37 -22.01 2.80
CA CYS A 271 -3.09 -23.43 2.60
C CYS A 271 -4.37 -24.22 2.19
N GLU A 272 -5.51 -23.95 2.85
CA GLU A 272 -6.80 -24.57 2.51
C GLU A 272 -7.19 -24.29 1.06
N VAL A 273 -7.10 -23.03 0.63
CA VAL A 273 -7.45 -22.64 -0.75
C VAL A 273 -6.46 -23.23 -1.76
N LEU A 274 -5.18 -23.33 -1.41
CA LEU A 274 -4.18 -24.00 -2.25
C LEU A 274 -4.43 -25.51 -2.35
N ASP A 275 -4.79 -26.19 -1.26
CA ASP A 275 -5.13 -27.63 -1.27
C ASP A 275 -6.32 -27.91 -2.21
N GLU A 276 -7.28 -26.98 -2.30
CA GLU A 276 -8.41 -27.10 -3.23
C GLU A 276 -8.03 -26.81 -4.70
N LEU A 277 -7.34 -25.68 -4.94
CA LEU A 277 -7.10 -25.17 -6.29
C LEU A 277 -5.87 -25.81 -6.97
N SER A 278 -4.89 -26.22 -6.19
CA SER A 278 -3.61 -26.78 -6.67
C SER A 278 -3.07 -27.79 -5.66
N PRO A 279 -3.70 -28.97 -5.50
CA PRO A 279 -3.22 -29.99 -4.58
C PRO A 279 -1.74 -30.29 -4.78
N SER A 280 -0.99 -30.42 -3.67
CA SER A 280 0.46 -30.66 -3.73
C SER A 280 0.81 -31.91 -4.53
N LYS A 281 1.74 -31.75 -5.46
CA LYS A 281 2.32 -32.87 -6.22
C LYS A 281 3.66 -33.34 -5.62
N HIS A 282 4.13 -32.71 -4.54
CA HIS A 282 5.39 -33.06 -3.90
C HIS A 282 5.20 -34.29 -2.99
N LYS A 283 6.09 -35.29 -3.18
CA LYS A 283 6.03 -36.55 -2.44
C LYS A 283 6.18 -36.28 -0.94
N GLY A 284 5.23 -36.80 -0.13
CA GLY A 284 5.23 -36.70 1.31
C GLY A 284 4.45 -35.51 1.88
N ILE A 285 3.93 -34.60 1.04
CA ILE A 285 3.12 -33.46 1.45
C ILE A 285 1.67 -33.74 1.05
N LYS A 286 0.80 -33.94 2.02
CA LYS A 286 -0.64 -34.12 1.79
C LYS A 286 -1.41 -32.80 1.83
N HIS A 287 -1.02 -31.92 2.77
CA HIS A 287 -1.62 -30.62 2.95
C HIS A 287 -0.52 -29.56 3.09
N TYR A 288 -0.67 -28.41 2.45
CA TYR A 288 0.31 -27.33 2.50
C TYR A 288 0.56 -26.79 3.90
N ARG A 289 -0.41 -26.88 4.82
CA ARG A 289 -0.23 -26.54 6.24
C ARG A 289 0.86 -27.33 6.96
N GLU A 290 1.25 -28.51 6.45
CA GLU A 290 2.34 -29.31 7.01
C GLU A 290 3.70 -28.63 6.88
N LEU A 291 3.81 -27.62 6.01
CA LEU A 291 5.00 -26.82 5.80
C LEU A 291 5.13 -25.63 6.77
N ILE A 292 4.13 -25.36 7.60
CA ILE A 292 4.16 -24.23 8.54
C ILE A 292 5.29 -24.42 9.54
N THR A 293 6.12 -23.38 9.68
CA THR A 293 7.27 -23.35 10.60
C THR A 293 7.28 -22.04 11.37
N PHE A 294 7.28 -22.11 12.68
CA PHE A 294 7.42 -20.91 13.51
C PHE A 294 8.87 -20.49 13.59
N VAL A 295 9.11 -19.19 13.45
CA VAL A 295 10.43 -18.56 13.52
C VAL A 295 10.43 -17.50 14.61
N ASP A 296 11.63 -17.05 15.07
CA ASP A 296 11.71 -15.99 16.05
C ASP A 296 10.93 -14.75 15.62
N ASP A 297 10.33 -14.04 16.56
CA ASP A 297 9.59 -12.85 16.26
C ASP A 297 10.51 -11.68 15.84
N ARG A 298 9.97 -10.68 15.16
CA ARG A 298 10.73 -9.49 14.81
C ARG A 298 10.71 -8.45 15.93
N ALA A 299 11.70 -7.59 15.98
CA ALA A 299 11.72 -6.48 16.91
C ALA A 299 10.57 -5.47 16.63
N GLY A 300 9.94 -4.96 17.68
CA GLY A 300 8.85 -3.99 17.57
C GLY A 300 7.61 -4.53 16.85
N HIS A 301 7.32 -5.83 16.99
CA HIS A 301 6.16 -6.44 16.35
C HIS A 301 4.89 -6.18 17.14
N ASP A 302 4.08 -5.25 16.70
CA ASP A 302 2.79 -4.92 17.31
C ASP A 302 1.85 -6.12 17.27
N LYS A 303 1.10 -6.29 18.36
CA LYS A 303 0.21 -7.46 18.55
C LYS A 303 -1.07 -7.34 17.74
N ARG A 304 -1.65 -6.13 17.69
CA ARG A 304 -2.93 -5.92 17.03
C ARG A 304 -3.00 -4.55 16.36
N TYR A 305 -3.46 -4.56 15.10
CA TYR A 305 -3.96 -3.35 14.42
C TYR A 305 -5.45 -3.50 14.16
N ALA A 306 -6.22 -2.49 14.51
CA ALA A 306 -7.63 -2.40 14.17
C ALA A 306 -8.01 -0.92 14.04
N ILE A 307 -8.66 -0.57 12.95
CA ILE A 307 -9.14 0.79 12.68
C ILE A 307 -10.65 0.80 12.48
N ASP A 308 -11.27 1.88 12.92
CA ASP A 308 -12.67 2.16 12.66
C ASP A 308 -12.80 2.90 11.33
N ALA A 309 -13.49 2.29 10.37
CA ALA A 309 -13.78 2.86 9.05
C ALA A 309 -15.22 3.37 8.93
N THR A 310 -15.89 3.67 10.05
CA THR A 310 -17.28 4.17 10.05
C THR A 310 -17.41 5.49 9.32
N LYS A 311 -16.45 6.40 9.51
CA LYS A 311 -16.47 7.73 8.89
C LYS A 311 -16.53 7.69 7.37
N ILE A 312 -15.70 6.88 6.71
CA ILE A 312 -15.76 6.76 5.25
C ILE A 312 -17.07 6.15 4.77
N ALA A 313 -17.65 5.24 5.55
CA ALA A 313 -18.96 4.64 5.24
C ALA A 313 -20.08 5.67 5.37
N GLU A 314 -20.09 6.49 6.40
CA GLU A 314 -21.14 7.48 6.66
C GLU A 314 -21.03 8.70 5.74
N GLU A 315 -19.82 9.29 5.61
CA GLU A 315 -19.62 10.53 4.85
C GLU A 315 -19.56 10.29 3.34
N LEU A 316 -19.03 9.14 2.90
CA LEU A 316 -18.78 8.87 1.49
C LEU A 316 -19.55 7.64 0.95
N ASN A 317 -20.35 6.97 1.78
CA ASN A 317 -21.10 5.75 1.40
C ASN A 317 -20.22 4.67 0.76
N TRP A 318 -18.97 4.52 1.26
CA TRP A 318 -18.06 3.51 0.79
C TRP A 318 -17.99 2.33 1.79
N LYS A 319 -17.97 1.10 1.24
CA LYS A 319 -17.73 -0.14 1.98
C LYS A 319 -16.90 -1.09 1.13
N PRO A 320 -16.11 -2.00 1.75
CA PRO A 320 -15.46 -3.08 1.00
C PRO A 320 -16.53 -3.99 0.36
N GLU A 321 -16.24 -4.48 -0.84
CA GLU A 321 -17.09 -5.43 -1.57
C GLU A 321 -16.65 -6.88 -1.34
N GLU A 322 -15.35 -7.09 -1.05
CA GLU A 322 -14.79 -8.40 -0.80
C GLU A 322 -14.78 -8.72 0.71
N THR A 323 -15.20 -9.93 1.07
CA THR A 323 -14.84 -10.53 2.36
C THR A 323 -13.42 -11.10 2.27
N PHE A 324 -12.83 -11.45 3.41
CA PHE A 324 -11.51 -12.10 3.40
C PHE A 324 -11.55 -13.42 2.62
N GLU A 325 -12.63 -14.22 2.76
CA GLU A 325 -12.79 -15.50 2.08
C GLU A 325 -12.84 -15.34 0.56
N THR A 326 -13.60 -14.37 0.07
CA THR A 326 -13.71 -14.14 -1.38
C THR A 326 -12.44 -13.55 -1.95
N GLY A 327 -11.86 -12.58 -1.27
CA GLY A 327 -10.62 -11.91 -1.68
C GLY A 327 -9.40 -12.83 -1.67
N ILE A 328 -9.24 -13.67 -0.63
CA ILE A 328 -8.09 -14.59 -0.56
C ILE A 328 -8.15 -15.66 -1.65
N ARG A 329 -9.34 -16.16 -1.97
CA ARG A 329 -9.52 -17.10 -3.07
C ARG A 329 -9.15 -16.48 -4.42
N LYS A 330 -9.58 -15.24 -4.68
CA LYS A 330 -9.18 -14.47 -5.88
C LYS A 330 -7.67 -14.27 -5.93
N THR A 331 -7.06 -13.95 -4.80
CA THR A 331 -5.62 -13.75 -4.66
C THR A 331 -4.84 -15.02 -4.99
N VAL A 332 -5.15 -16.14 -4.33
CA VAL A 332 -4.49 -17.43 -4.59
C VAL A 332 -4.64 -17.84 -6.05
N LYS A 333 -5.86 -17.75 -6.60
CA LYS A 333 -6.11 -18.06 -8.01
C LYS A 333 -5.24 -17.20 -8.94
N TRP A 334 -5.15 -15.90 -8.69
CA TRP A 334 -4.32 -15.01 -9.49
C TRP A 334 -2.85 -15.43 -9.48
N TYR A 335 -2.28 -15.75 -8.30
CA TYR A 335 -0.89 -16.21 -8.21
C TYR A 335 -0.66 -17.51 -8.98
N LEU A 336 -1.61 -18.48 -8.92
CA LEU A 336 -1.54 -19.72 -9.67
C LEU A 336 -1.55 -19.49 -11.19
N GLU A 337 -2.28 -18.50 -11.66
CA GLU A 337 -2.40 -18.15 -13.08
C GLU A 337 -1.26 -17.23 -13.58
N ASN A 338 -0.45 -16.65 -12.66
CA ASN A 338 0.58 -15.66 -13.00
C ASN A 338 1.96 -16.01 -12.40
N MET A 339 2.30 -17.30 -12.34
CA MET A 339 3.59 -17.76 -11.80
C MET A 339 4.80 -17.16 -12.53
N ASP A 340 4.71 -17.00 -13.84
CA ASP A 340 5.77 -16.38 -14.65
C ASP A 340 6.03 -14.92 -14.21
N TRP A 341 4.99 -14.16 -13.87
CA TRP A 341 5.14 -12.82 -13.30
C TRP A 341 5.87 -12.88 -11.95
N CYS A 342 5.48 -13.83 -11.09
CA CYS A 342 6.09 -14.00 -9.77
C CYS A 342 7.58 -14.34 -9.87
N GLU A 343 7.98 -15.16 -10.85
CA GLU A 343 9.38 -15.52 -11.10
C GLU A 343 10.17 -14.31 -11.58
N ARG A 344 9.65 -13.56 -12.57
CA ARG A 344 10.33 -12.36 -13.07
C ARG A 344 10.57 -11.29 -12.02
N VAL A 345 9.60 -11.05 -11.13
CA VAL A 345 9.79 -10.02 -10.08
C VAL A 345 10.74 -10.47 -8.97
N GLN A 346 10.97 -11.78 -8.82
CA GLN A 346 11.96 -12.32 -7.87
C GLN A 346 13.38 -12.40 -8.46
N ASP A 347 13.52 -12.42 -9.79
CA ASP A 347 14.82 -12.52 -10.44
C ASP A 347 15.72 -11.33 -10.12
N GLY A 348 16.78 -11.60 -9.37
CA GLY A 348 17.87 -10.66 -9.10
C GLY A 348 17.71 -9.76 -7.86
N VAL A 349 16.57 -9.78 -7.16
CA VAL A 349 16.33 -8.82 -6.04
C VAL A 349 16.02 -9.48 -4.71
N TYR A 350 15.08 -10.44 -4.67
CA TYR A 350 14.63 -11.08 -3.44
C TYR A 350 14.38 -12.57 -3.65
N GLN A 351 15.07 -13.42 -2.88
CA GLN A 351 15.02 -14.89 -3.01
C GLN A 351 14.32 -15.57 -1.82
N GLY A 352 13.52 -14.84 -1.05
CA GLY A 352 12.82 -15.38 0.12
C GLY A 352 13.67 -15.42 1.39
N GLN A 353 14.79 -14.68 1.44
CA GLN A 353 15.60 -14.57 2.65
C GLN A 353 14.87 -13.79 3.75
N ARG A 354 15.16 -14.13 5.00
CA ARG A 354 14.65 -13.41 6.16
C ARG A 354 15.26 -12.00 6.22
N LEU A 355 14.43 -10.99 6.42
CA LEU A 355 14.78 -9.58 6.59
C LEU A 355 14.56 -9.16 8.06
N GLY A 356 15.08 -8.00 8.48
CA GLY A 356 14.84 -7.42 9.82
C GLY A 356 15.53 -8.18 10.96
N VAL A 357 16.60 -8.90 10.68
CA VAL A 357 17.39 -9.58 11.71
C VAL A 357 18.41 -8.62 12.26
N ILE A 358 18.24 -8.19 13.51
CA ILE A 358 19.26 -7.38 14.21
C ILE A 358 20.55 -8.21 14.26
N LYS A 359 21.55 -7.84 13.45
CA LYS A 359 22.88 -8.40 13.53
C LYS A 359 23.44 -7.99 14.89
N GLN A 360 23.54 -8.94 15.83
CA GLN A 360 24.34 -8.69 17.03
C GLN A 360 25.76 -8.34 16.55
N SER A 361 26.16 -7.08 16.72
CA SER A 361 27.55 -6.68 16.55
C SER A 361 28.37 -7.57 17.48
N LYS A 362 29.21 -8.43 16.91
CA LYS A 362 30.27 -9.08 17.71
C LYS A 362 31.09 -7.96 18.30
N ALA A 363 30.97 -7.78 19.64
CA ALA A 363 31.81 -6.87 20.42
C ALA A 363 33.28 -7.29 20.32
#